data_7864cc00b0f56a3fb0adf6d183a4aca6
#
_entry.id   7864cc00b0f56a3fb0adf6d183a4aca6
#
_cell.length_a   1.000
_cell.length_b   1.000
_cell.length_c   1.000
_cell.angle_alpha   90.00
_cell.angle_beta   90.00
_cell.angle_gamma   90.00
#
_symmetry.space_group_name_H-M   'P 1'
#
loop_
_entity.id
_entity.type
_entity.pdbx_description
1 polymer ?
#
loop_
_entity_poly.entity_id
_entity_poly.type
_entity_poly.pdbx_seq_one_letter_code
_entity_poly.pdbx_strand_id
1 'polypeptide(L)' 'MASTNINIRMDSDLKMQFEAFCADMGMTMTTAFNIFAKKAVREYRIPFEIGGEVPNAVTRKAIEDAE' A
#
# COMPACT_ATOMS: atom_id res chain seq x y z
N MET A 1 9.95 -22.77 -0.75
CA MET A 1 9.06 -22.01 -1.61
C MET A 1 9.85 -21.05 -2.47
N ALA A 2 9.57 -21.01 -3.73
CA ALA A 2 10.33 -20.20 -4.66
C ALA A 2 9.95 -18.73 -4.52
N SER A 3 10.94 -17.88 -4.73
CA SER A 3 10.71 -16.44 -4.72
C SER A 3 10.73 -15.92 -6.14
N THR A 4 9.97 -14.90 -6.38
CA THR A 4 9.96 -14.28 -7.68
C THR A 4 9.94 -12.77 -7.50
N ASN A 5 10.32 -12.06 -8.54
CA ASN A 5 10.41 -10.61 -8.47
C ASN A 5 9.12 -9.96 -8.91
N ILE A 6 8.82 -8.84 -8.28
CA ILE A 6 7.69 -8.02 -8.65
C ILE A 6 8.20 -6.64 -8.99
N ASN A 7 7.71 -6.08 -10.07
CA ASN A 7 8.06 -4.72 -10.45
C ASN A 7 6.88 -3.83 -10.18
N ILE A 8 7.13 -2.76 -9.43
CA ILE A 8 6.07 -1.83 -9.05
C ILE A 8 6.48 -0.44 -9.51
N ARG A 9 5.60 0.21 -10.22
CA ARG A 9 5.82 1.59 -10.61
C ARG A 9 5.30 2.50 -9.51
N MET A 10 6.14 3.39 -9.04
CA MET A 10 5.77 4.24 -7.92
C MET A 10 6.40 5.61 -8.10
N ASP A 11 5.69 6.62 -7.68
CA ASP A 11 6.23 7.98 -7.70
C ASP A 11 7.49 8.03 -6.84
N SER A 12 8.53 8.71 -7.33
CA SER A 12 9.79 8.68 -6.62
C SER A 12 9.71 9.35 -5.25
N ASP A 13 8.92 10.39 -5.11
CA ASP A 13 8.77 11.01 -3.80
C ASP A 13 8.09 10.06 -2.83
N LEU A 14 7.06 9.37 -3.31
CA LEU A 14 6.37 8.40 -2.47
C LEU A 14 7.30 7.27 -2.09
N LYS A 15 8.12 6.84 -3.04
CA LYS A 15 9.06 5.76 -2.76
C LYS A 15 10.01 6.17 -1.65
N MET A 16 10.52 7.39 -1.70
CA MET A 16 11.43 7.85 -0.66
C MET A 16 10.74 7.91 0.70
N GLN A 17 9.53 8.39 0.72
CA GLN A 17 8.78 8.47 1.97
C GLN A 17 8.49 7.09 2.52
N PHE A 18 8.16 6.17 1.64
CA PHE A 18 7.86 4.81 2.08
C PHE A 18 9.12 4.12 2.59
N GLU A 19 10.24 4.36 1.93
CA GLU A 19 11.50 3.79 2.40
C GLU A 19 11.85 4.32 3.79
N ALA A 20 11.66 5.60 4.00
CA ALA A 20 11.93 6.18 5.31
C ALA A 20 11.00 5.60 6.36
N PHE A 21 9.75 5.43 6.00
CA PHE A 21 8.78 4.83 6.92
C PHE A 21 9.20 3.40 7.28
N CYS A 22 9.60 2.63 6.29
CA CYS A 22 10.01 1.25 6.55
C CYS A 22 11.24 1.21 7.44
N ALA A 23 12.18 2.11 7.20
CA ALA A 23 13.38 2.16 8.03
C ALA A 23 13.02 2.49 9.47
N ASP A 24 12.08 3.40 9.67
CA ASP A 24 11.64 3.74 11.02
C ASP A 24 11.02 2.53 11.70
N MET A 25 10.33 1.71 10.93
CA MET A 25 9.71 0.52 11.49
C MET A 25 10.68 -0.64 11.61
N GLY A 26 11.90 -0.47 11.12
CA GLY A 26 12.88 -1.52 11.21
C GLY A 26 12.72 -2.62 10.19
N MET A 27 12.19 -2.29 9.04
CA MET A 27 11.98 -3.31 8.02
C MET A 27 12.37 -2.75 6.66
N THR A 28 12.54 -3.65 5.69
CA THR A 28 12.79 -3.25 4.32
C THR A 28 11.47 -3.11 3.59
N MET A 29 11.54 -2.47 2.41
CA MET A 29 10.34 -2.36 1.59
C MET A 29 9.82 -3.72 1.18
N THR A 30 10.72 -4.63 0.89
CA THR A 30 10.31 -5.98 0.52
C THR A 30 9.52 -6.62 1.65
N THR A 31 10.00 -6.48 2.86
CA THR A 31 9.30 -7.03 4.01
C THR A 31 7.92 -6.40 4.17
N ALA A 32 7.86 -5.07 4.00
CA ALA A 32 6.59 -4.38 4.15
C ALA A 32 5.57 -4.88 3.13
N PHE A 33 6.00 -5.03 1.89
CA PHE A 33 5.09 -5.52 0.85
C PHE A 33 4.67 -6.94 1.12
N ASN A 34 5.57 -7.77 1.62
CA ASN A 34 5.21 -9.15 1.94
C ASN A 34 4.21 -9.21 3.07
N ILE A 35 4.37 -8.37 4.07
CA ILE A 35 3.43 -8.33 5.18
C ILE A 35 2.05 -7.93 4.66
N PHE A 36 2.01 -6.90 3.83
CA PHE A 36 0.75 -6.47 3.26
C PHE A 36 0.11 -7.58 2.44
N ALA A 37 0.90 -8.22 1.59
CA ALA A 37 0.37 -9.25 0.73
C ALA A 37 -0.19 -10.41 1.52
N LYS A 38 0.52 -10.82 2.56
CA LYS A 38 0.06 -11.93 3.38
C LYS A 38 -1.26 -11.58 4.07
N LYS A 39 -1.35 -10.36 4.57
CA LYS A 39 -2.58 -9.98 5.25
C LYS A 39 -3.73 -9.87 4.28
N ALA A 40 -3.49 -9.30 3.12
CA ALA A 40 -4.55 -9.14 2.12
C ALA A 40 -5.06 -10.50 1.67
N VAL A 41 -4.17 -11.44 1.46
CA VAL A 41 -4.59 -12.76 1.02
C VAL A 41 -5.34 -13.50 2.11
N ARG A 42 -4.86 -13.35 3.35
CA ARG A 42 -5.52 -14.04 4.45
C ARG A 42 -6.93 -13.55 4.65
N GLU A 43 -7.14 -12.26 4.57
CA GLU A 43 -8.46 -11.69 4.76
C GLU A 43 -9.23 -11.58 3.46
N TYR A 44 -8.54 -11.78 2.36
CA TYR A 44 -9.11 -11.71 1.03
C TYR A 44 -9.75 -10.36 0.78
N ARG A 45 -9.04 -9.31 1.18
CA ARG A 45 -9.48 -7.94 0.96
C ARG A 45 -8.30 -7.02 1.23
N ILE A 46 -8.46 -5.78 0.83
CA ILE A 46 -7.47 -4.78 1.18
C ILE A 46 -7.67 -4.44 2.65
N PRO A 47 -6.63 -4.60 3.47
CA PRO A 47 -6.79 -4.47 4.93
C PRO A 47 -6.82 -3.03 5.42
N PHE A 48 -7.43 -2.16 4.69
CA PHE A 48 -7.62 -0.79 5.14
C PHE A 48 -8.59 -0.12 4.20
N GLU A 49 -9.11 1.00 4.63
CA GLU A 49 -10.06 1.73 3.81
C GLU A 49 -9.33 2.50 2.72
N ILE A 50 -9.91 2.52 1.55
CA ILE A 50 -9.33 3.21 0.43
C ILE A 50 -10.11 4.48 0.19
N GLY A 51 -9.40 5.61 0.30
CA GLY A 51 -9.98 6.89 -0.04
C GLY A 51 -10.87 7.51 1.00
N GLY A 52 -11.20 6.77 2.02
CA GLY A 52 -12.13 7.27 3.00
C GLY A 52 -11.61 8.45 3.79
N GLU A 53 -10.36 8.37 4.18
CA GLU A 53 -9.79 9.41 5.01
C GLU A 53 -9.08 10.48 4.19
N VAL A 54 -9.12 10.37 2.89
CA VAL A 54 -8.45 11.34 2.05
C VAL A 54 -9.08 12.70 2.29
N PRO A 55 -8.31 13.69 2.67
CA PRO A 55 -8.87 15.01 2.90
C PRO A 55 -9.43 15.62 1.64
N ASN A 56 -9.03 15.09 0.53
CA ASN A 56 -9.51 15.59 -0.73
C ASN A 56 -10.90 15.07 -1.00
N ALA A 57 -11.87 15.93 -0.86
CA ALA A 57 -13.25 15.53 -1.03
C ALA A 57 -13.51 15.03 -2.44
N VAL A 58 -12.79 15.56 -3.39
CA VAL A 58 -12.99 15.15 -4.77
C VAL A 58 -12.69 13.68 -4.94
N THR A 59 -11.60 13.25 -4.37
CA THR A 59 -11.22 11.86 -4.48
C THR A 59 -12.25 10.97 -3.84
N ARG A 60 -12.69 11.34 -2.66
CA ARG A 60 -13.66 10.54 -1.97
C ARG A 60 -14.97 10.48 -2.74
N LYS A 61 -15.34 11.60 -3.32
CA LYS A 61 -16.55 11.65 -4.08
C LYS A 61 -16.49 10.73 -5.29
N ALA A 62 -15.34 10.71 -5.96
CA ALA A 62 -15.21 9.84 -7.11
C ALA A 62 -15.36 8.38 -6.71
N ILE A 63 -14.84 8.03 -5.60
CA ILE A 63 -14.94 6.66 -5.14
C ILE A 63 -16.38 6.32 -4.82
N GLU A 64 -17.06 7.21 -4.20
CA GLU A 64 -18.45 6.96 -3.89
C GLU A 64 -19.27 6.76 -5.13
N ASP A 65 -18.99 7.58 -6.13
CA ASP A 65 -19.73 7.43 -7.37
C ASP A 65 -19.46 6.09 -8.01
N ALA A 66 -18.29 5.57 -7.79
CA ALA A 66 -17.93 4.30 -8.39
C ALA A 66 -18.75 3.16 -7.83
N GLU A 67 -19.27 3.32 -6.65
CA GLU A 67 -20.04 2.24 -6.10
C GLU A 67 -21.42 2.22 -6.61
#